data_62549b7a5bc1109537e0b1ee46134dfd
#
_entry.id   62549b7a5bc1109537e0b1ee46134dfd
#
_cell.length_a   1.000
_cell.length_b   1.000
_cell.length_c   1.000
_cell.angle_alpha   90.00
_cell.angle_beta   90.00
_cell.angle_gamma   90.00
#
_symmetry.space_group_name_H-M   'P 1'
#
loop_
_entity.id
_entity.type
_entity.pdbx_description
1 polymer ?
#
loop_
_entity_poly.entity_id
_entity_poly.type
_entity_poly.pdbx_seq_one_letter_code
_entity_poly.pdbx_strand_id
1 'polypeptide(L)'
;MTNTSMTLALSAFSFLLTVIWGQPLLRVLRMLNIGEHIRVDGPKSHLSKLGTPTMGGVLILFPVVLLTILFNAVKVFGVSVFGNSVMVPVIVFLAYAIVGSVDDWISLRGIRDGDGLSSLAKLILQLLIAFGTVMVLRFALDVPELYFPGMDFEIHLGFIYFPIAIIIIAGFSNAVNFTDGLDGLAGLISATAFAAYGAIALIQGQIFLARFCFILVGAIFGFLWFNVHPAELFMGDTGSLALGATLAVVALMTGQWAVLPIIGIIPLSELLSVVIQVVFFKLTGGRRVFKMTPLHHHFELLGWSETQIVQRFWLIGLVAGLVGIALSLA
;
A
#
# COMPACT_ATOMS: atom_id res chain seq x y z
N MET A 1 10.84 -18.63 -21.91
CA MET A 1 11.12 -18.01 -20.59
C MET A 1 10.38 -18.81 -19.52
N THR A 2 11.02 -19.07 -18.40
CA THR A 2 10.32 -19.65 -17.23
C THR A 2 9.33 -18.62 -16.65
N ASN A 3 8.32 -19.08 -15.91
CA ASN A 3 7.38 -18.16 -15.25
C ASN A 3 8.09 -17.15 -14.34
N THR A 4 9.12 -17.59 -13.62
CA THR A 4 9.92 -16.74 -12.73
C THR A 4 10.69 -15.68 -13.52
N SER A 5 11.38 -16.05 -14.63
CA SER A 5 12.11 -15.07 -15.44
C SER A 5 11.19 -14.03 -16.07
N MET A 6 9.98 -14.43 -16.49
CA MET A 6 8.99 -13.50 -17.01
C MET A 6 8.47 -12.55 -15.93
N THR A 7 8.24 -13.04 -14.71
CA THR A 7 7.81 -12.22 -13.57
C THR A 7 8.82 -11.13 -13.24
N LEU A 8 10.11 -11.48 -13.17
CA LEU A 8 11.18 -10.51 -12.92
C LEU A 8 11.36 -9.51 -14.07
N ALA A 9 11.26 -9.98 -15.32
CA ALA A 9 11.32 -9.10 -16.49
C ALA A 9 10.17 -8.07 -16.50
N LEU A 10 8.96 -8.48 -16.11
CA LEU A 10 7.81 -7.58 -15.99
C LEU A 10 8.02 -6.51 -14.91
N SER A 11 8.67 -6.86 -13.78
CA SER A 11 9.05 -5.87 -12.76
C SER A 11 10.00 -4.81 -13.32
N ALA A 12 11.06 -5.23 -14.03
CA ALA A 12 12.00 -4.30 -14.65
C ALA A 12 11.32 -3.43 -15.74
N PHE A 13 10.44 -4.02 -16.54
CA PHE A 13 9.70 -3.29 -17.56
C PHE A 13 8.71 -2.29 -16.93
N SER A 14 8.03 -2.67 -15.84
CA SER A 14 7.16 -1.78 -15.08
C SER A 14 7.92 -0.59 -14.52
N PHE A 15 9.12 -0.81 -13.96
CA PHE A 15 10.01 0.25 -13.50
C PHE A 15 10.33 1.25 -14.62
N LEU A 16 10.82 0.76 -15.76
CA LEU A 16 11.19 1.60 -16.89
C LEU A 16 9.99 2.40 -17.41
N LEU A 17 8.83 1.75 -17.56
CA LEU A 17 7.61 2.41 -18.01
C LEU A 17 7.19 3.52 -17.04
N THR A 18 7.27 3.27 -15.74
CA THR A 18 6.94 4.26 -14.70
C THR A 18 7.89 5.46 -14.75
N VAL A 19 9.18 5.24 -14.88
CA VAL A 19 10.17 6.33 -14.98
C VAL A 19 9.94 7.16 -16.25
N ILE A 20 9.71 6.52 -17.40
CA ILE A 20 9.46 7.22 -18.68
C ILE A 20 8.19 8.07 -18.60
N TRP A 21 7.12 7.52 -18.03
CA TRP A 21 5.83 8.20 -17.85
C TRP A 21 5.87 9.30 -16.77
N GLY A 22 6.80 9.22 -15.81
CA GLY A 22 6.86 10.11 -14.66
C GLY A 22 7.08 11.58 -15.00
N GLN A 23 8.01 11.88 -15.89
CA GLN A 23 8.28 13.28 -16.28
C GLN A 23 7.09 13.96 -17.02
N PRO A 24 6.40 13.30 -17.96
CA PRO A 24 5.14 13.81 -18.50
C PRO A 24 4.08 14.08 -17.43
N LEU A 25 3.87 13.13 -16.50
CA LEU A 25 2.90 13.27 -15.42
C LEU A 25 3.24 14.45 -14.51
N LEU A 26 4.50 14.58 -14.07
CA LEU A 26 4.95 15.70 -13.25
C LEU A 26 4.68 17.06 -13.90
N ARG A 27 4.90 17.18 -15.22
CA ARG A 27 4.57 18.41 -15.96
C ARG A 27 3.08 18.71 -15.92
N VAL A 28 2.22 17.70 -16.09
CA VAL A 28 0.76 17.87 -16.03
C VAL A 28 0.33 18.29 -14.61
N LEU A 29 0.82 17.62 -13.57
CA LEU A 29 0.47 17.96 -12.19
C LEU A 29 0.89 19.40 -11.82
N ARG A 30 2.08 19.82 -12.23
CA ARG A 30 2.55 21.21 -12.04
C ARG A 30 1.71 22.23 -12.81
N MET A 31 1.31 21.93 -14.05
CA MET A 31 0.42 22.80 -14.84
C MET A 31 -0.97 22.95 -14.21
N LEU A 32 -1.47 21.89 -13.55
CA LEU A 32 -2.76 21.90 -12.86
C LEU A 32 -2.69 22.52 -11.45
N ASN A 33 -1.51 23.01 -11.01
CA ASN A 33 -1.23 23.50 -9.67
C ASN A 33 -1.66 22.50 -8.56
N ILE A 34 -1.45 21.21 -8.81
CA ILE A 34 -1.70 20.13 -7.87
C ILE A 34 -0.47 20.01 -6.96
N GLY A 35 -0.39 20.85 -5.93
CA GLY A 35 0.69 20.89 -4.94
C GLY A 35 0.14 20.81 -3.54
N GLU A 36 0.84 20.11 -2.64
CA GLU A 36 0.39 19.85 -1.29
C GLU A 36 0.37 21.13 -0.43
N HIS A 37 -0.70 21.27 0.36
CA HIS A 37 -0.82 22.24 1.43
C HIS A 37 -0.32 21.63 2.74
N ILE A 38 0.83 22.07 3.23
CA ILE A 38 1.40 21.57 4.47
C ILE A 38 0.61 22.06 5.68
N ARG A 39 0.24 21.16 6.58
CA ARG A 39 -0.40 21.50 7.85
C ARG A 39 0.54 22.34 8.72
N VAL A 40 0.04 23.42 9.29
CA VAL A 40 0.80 24.38 10.13
C VAL A 40 1.30 23.73 11.42
N ASP A 41 0.69 22.61 11.86
CA ASP A 41 0.99 21.92 13.12
C ASP A 41 2.11 20.87 12.99
N GLY A 42 2.71 20.70 11.80
CA GLY A 42 3.79 19.72 11.54
C GLY A 42 5.19 20.22 11.91
N PRO A 43 6.23 19.36 11.85
CA PRO A 43 7.62 19.76 12.04
C PRO A 43 8.01 20.87 11.04
N LYS A 44 8.76 21.88 11.52
CA LYS A 44 9.19 23.04 10.69
C LYS A 44 10.03 22.63 9.46
N SER A 45 10.69 21.47 9.51
CA SER A 45 11.44 20.88 8.40
C SER A 45 10.58 20.63 7.16
N HIS A 46 9.28 20.43 7.32
CA HIS A 46 8.35 20.14 6.22
C HIS A 46 7.96 21.40 5.42
N LEU A 47 8.23 22.61 5.93
CA LEU A 47 7.93 23.86 5.21
C LEU A 47 8.69 23.98 3.86
N SER A 48 9.84 23.33 3.71
CA SER A 48 10.59 23.29 2.44
C SER A 48 9.91 22.44 1.36
N LYS A 49 8.93 21.62 1.73
CA LYS A 49 8.18 20.71 0.84
C LYS A 49 6.91 21.36 0.24
N LEU A 50 6.62 22.64 0.60
CA LEU A 50 5.47 23.39 0.06
C LEU A 50 5.52 23.45 -1.46
N GLY A 51 4.39 23.09 -2.12
CA GLY A 51 4.25 23.15 -3.56
C GLY A 51 4.79 21.92 -4.30
N THR A 52 5.33 20.90 -3.60
CA THR A 52 5.64 19.61 -4.23
C THR A 52 4.35 18.97 -4.74
N PRO A 53 4.29 18.54 -6.02
CA PRO A 53 3.12 17.84 -6.55
C PRO A 53 2.74 16.62 -5.72
N THR A 54 1.44 16.41 -5.53
CA THR A 54 0.87 15.21 -4.89
C THR A 54 0.07 14.38 -5.90
N MET A 55 -0.66 13.34 -5.48
CA MET A 55 -1.35 12.37 -6.33
C MET A 55 -0.39 11.48 -7.15
N GLY A 56 0.83 11.28 -6.68
CA GLY A 56 1.82 10.40 -7.32
C GLY A 56 1.40 8.94 -7.42
N GLY A 57 0.39 8.52 -6.67
CA GLY A 57 -0.25 7.21 -6.84
C GLY A 57 -0.69 6.93 -8.27
N VAL A 58 -1.07 7.95 -9.04
CA VAL A 58 -1.42 7.82 -10.48
C VAL A 58 -0.23 7.30 -11.29
N LEU A 59 0.99 7.65 -10.90
CA LEU A 59 2.20 7.19 -11.56
C LEU A 59 2.40 5.68 -11.43
N ILE A 60 2.02 5.11 -10.29
CA ILE A 60 2.07 3.66 -10.03
C ILE A 60 0.90 2.97 -10.74
N LEU A 61 -0.28 3.57 -10.71
CA LEU A 61 -1.54 2.99 -11.15
C LEU A 61 -1.54 2.64 -12.65
N PHE A 62 -1.09 3.56 -13.50
CA PHE A 62 -1.12 3.38 -14.95
C PHE A 62 -0.29 2.16 -15.43
N PRO A 63 1.02 2.01 -15.09
CA PRO A 63 1.79 0.85 -15.50
C PRO A 63 1.26 -0.47 -14.93
N VAL A 64 0.80 -0.45 -13.67
CA VAL A 64 0.26 -1.66 -13.02
C VAL A 64 -0.96 -2.17 -13.73
N VAL A 65 -1.95 -1.32 -13.99
CA VAL A 65 -3.18 -1.71 -14.69
C VAL A 65 -2.87 -2.16 -16.12
N LEU A 66 -2.08 -1.36 -16.86
CA LEU A 66 -1.73 -1.66 -18.24
C LEU A 66 -1.03 -3.01 -18.37
N LEU A 67 0.05 -3.24 -17.59
CA LEU A 67 0.84 -4.45 -17.69
C LEU A 67 0.09 -5.67 -17.14
N THR A 68 -0.69 -5.50 -16.08
CA THR A 68 -1.51 -6.59 -15.55
C THR A 68 -2.54 -7.05 -16.58
N ILE A 69 -3.24 -6.12 -17.24
CA ILE A 69 -4.19 -6.47 -18.29
C ILE A 69 -3.47 -7.14 -19.47
N LEU A 70 -2.37 -6.56 -19.96
CA LEU A 70 -1.67 -7.09 -21.15
C LEU A 70 -1.08 -8.50 -20.93
N PHE A 71 -0.47 -8.75 -19.76
CA PHE A 71 0.30 -9.97 -19.53
C PHE A 71 -0.39 -11.02 -18.66
N ASN A 72 -1.53 -10.70 -18.07
CA ASN A 72 -2.41 -11.66 -17.42
C ASN A 72 -3.65 -12.02 -18.28
N ALA A 73 -3.92 -11.25 -19.36
CA ALA A 73 -4.89 -11.60 -20.39
C ALA A 73 -4.25 -12.62 -21.35
N VAL A 74 -4.21 -13.89 -20.96
CA VAL A 74 -3.69 -14.95 -21.84
C VAL A 74 -4.81 -15.52 -22.68
N LYS A 75 -4.67 -15.41 -24.01
CA LYS A 75 -5.47 -15.88 -25.15
C LYS A 75 -6.60 -14.96 -25.61
N VAL A 76 -6.23 -13.98 -26.42
CA VAL A 76 -7.20 -13.12 -27.15
C VAL A 76 -7.99 -13.88 -28.21
N PHE A 77 -7.57 -15.07 -28.67
CA PHE A 77 -8.24 -15.82 -29.74
C PHE A 77 -8.63 -17.28 -29.42
N GLY A 78 -8.64 -17.66 -28.15
CA GLY A 78 -8.96 -19.04 -27.77
C GLY A 78 -9.52 -19.19 -26.37
N VAL A 79 -10.38 -18.24 -25.98
CA VAL A 79 -11.28 -18.30 -24.81
C VAL A 79 -10.69 -18.85 -23.52
N SER A 80 -10.03 -18.01 -22.78
CA SER A 80 -10.11 -17.85 -21.33
C SER A 80 -9.41 -16.53 -20.98
N VAL A 81 -10.19 -15.49 -20.98
CA VAL A 81 -9.80 -14.14 -20.69
C VAL A 81 -9.70 -14.04 -19.17
N PHE A 82 -8.53 -13.69 -18.65
CA PHE A 82 -8.18 -13.42 -17.26
C PHE A 82 -8.09 -14.65 -16.33
N GLY A 83 -6.97 -14.81 -15.65
CA GLY A 83 -6.98 -15.50 -14.37
C GLY A 83 -7.90 -14.71 -13.43
N ASN A 84 -9.12 -15.21 -13.19
CA ASN A 84 -10.16 -14.51 -12.43
C ASN A 84 -9.65 -13.98 -11.08
N SER A 85 -8.64 -14.63 -10.50
CA SER A 85 -8.05 -14.24 -9.24
C SER A 85 -7.35 -12.88 -9.27
N VAL A 86 -6.65 -12.49 -10.35
CA VAL A 86 -5.90 -11.22 -10.42
C VAL A 86 -6.80 -10.01 -10.59
N MET A 87 -8.03 -10.19 -11.06
CA MET A 87 -8.98 -9.09 -11.20
C MET A 87 -9.33 -8.46 -9.85
N VAL A 88 -9.37 -9.27 -8.77
CA VAL A 88 -9.73 -8.74 -7.44
C VAL A 88 -8.71 -7.72 -6.92
N PRO A 89 -7.39 -8.00 -6.83
CA PRO A 89 -6.44 -7.01 -6.36
C PRO A 89 -6.35 -5.79 -7.30
N VAL A 90 -6.56 -5.94 -8.62
CA VAL A 90 -6.61 -4.80 -9.55
C VAL A 90 -7.83 -3.92 -9.28
N ILE A 91 -9.01 -4.52 -9.10
CA ILE A 91 -10.25 -3.77 -8.81
C ILE A 91 -10.13 -3.05 -7.46
N VAL A 92 -9.59 -3.71 -6.45
CA VAL A 92 -9.36 -3.10 -5.12
C VAL A 92 -8.36 -1.95 -5.23
N PHE A 93 -7.24 -2.15 -5.94
CA PHE A 93 -6.25 -1.11 -6.17
C PHE A 93 -6.89 0.12 -6.84
N LEU A 94 -7.69 -0.07 -7.88
CA LEU A 94 -8.42 1.01 -8.55
C LEU A 94 -9.47 1.67 -7.65
N ALA A 95 -10.27 0.88 -6.93
CA ALA A 95 -11.34 1.41 -6.09
C ALA A 95 -10.80 2.28 -4.94
N TYR A 96 -9.74 1.83 -4.26
CA TYR A 96 -9.10 2.62 -3.21
C TYR A 96 -8.33 3.81 -3.78
N ALA A 97 -7.73 3.69 -4.97
CA ALA A 97 -7.09 4.81 -5.66
C ALA A 97 -8.12 5.90 -6.02
N ILE A 98 -9.32 5.52 -6.44
CA ILE A 98 -10.42 6.48 -6.69
C ILE A 98 -10.82 7.19 -5.41
N VAL A 99 -11.00 6.47 -4.29
CA VAL A 99 -11.31 7.09 -2.98
C VAL A 99 -10.21 8.07 -2.58
N GLY A 100 -8.94 7.66 -2.68
CA GLY A 100 -7.80 8.52 -2.40
C GLY A 100 -7.69 9.72 -3.33
N SER A 101 -7.94 9.53 -4.64
CA SER A 101 -7.93 10.64 -5.62
C SER A 101 -9.02 11.67 -5.34
N VAL A 102 -10.19 11.24 -4.90
CA VAL A 102 -11.27 12.14 -4.49
C VAL A 102 -10.87 12.90 -3.22
N ASP A 103 -10.23 12.24 -2.27
CA ASP A 103 -9.72 12.87 -1.05
C ASP A 103 -8.67 13.93 -1.35
N ASP A 104 -7.62 13.55 -2.11
CA ASP A 104 -6.56 14.46 -2.55
C ASP A 104 -7.14 15.67 -3.30
N TRP A 105 -8.08 15.44 -4.21
CA TRP A 105 -8.71 16.49 -5.01
C TRP A 105 -9.52 17.49 -4.16
N ILE A 106 -10.30 17.00 -3.18
CA ILE A 106 -11.09 17.86 -2.26
C ILE A 106 -10.15 18.67 -1.40
N SER A 107 -9.08 18.05 -0.86
CA SER A 107 -8.06 18.72 -0.05
C SER A 107 -7.39 19.86 -0.82
N LEU A 108 -6.97 19.61 -2.06
CA LEU A 108 -6.31 20.60 -2.92
C LEU A 108 -7.21 21.79 -3.30
N ARG A 109 -8.53 21.58 -3.40
CA ARG A 109 -9.49 22.63 -3.70
C ARG A 109 -9.86 23.52 -2.50
N GLY A 110 -9.38 23.17 -1.30
CA GLY A 110 -9.71 23.91 -0.08
C GLY A 110 -11.20 23.89 0.25
N ILE A 111 -11.98 22.94 -0.27
CA ILE A 111 -13.45 22.87 -0.11
C ILE A 111 -13.84 22.77 1.38
N ARG A 112 -12.93 22.27 2.23
CA ARG A 112 -13.10 22.10 3.68
C ARG A 112 -11.86 22.56 4.43
N ASP A 113 -11.44 23.81 4.25
CA ASP A 113 -10.27 24.39 4.92
C ASP A 113 -8.95 23.60 4.72
N GLY A 114 -8.83 22.91 3.58
CA GLY A 114 -7.67 22.06 3.26
C GLY A 114 -7.79 20.62 3.75
N ASP A 115 -8.88 20.24 4.42
CA ASP A 115 -9.18 18.84 4.73
C ASP A 115 -9.93 18.18 3.56
N GLY A 116 -9.54 16.92 3.23
CA GLY A 116 -10.20 16.10 2.21
C GLY A 116 -11.61 15.65 2.61
N LEU A 117 -11.95 14.41 2.33
CA LEU A 117 -13.19 13.78 2.79
C LEU A 117 -13.25 13.75 4.33
N SER A 118 -14.45 13.76 4.91
CA SER A 118 -14.56 13.52 6.36
C SER A 118 -14.02 12.12 6.69
N SER A 119 -13.34 11.99 7.85
CA SER A 119 -12.77 10.71 8.28
C SER A 119 -13.81 9.59 8.31
N LEU A 120 -15.06 9.91 8.68
CA LEU A 120 -16.17 8.95 8.69
C LEU A 120 -16.58 8.54 7.27
N ALA A 121 -16.69 9.49 6.33
CA ALA A 121 -17.05 9.18 4.94
C ALA A 121 -15.95 8.31 4.28
N LYS A 122 -14.67 8.67 4.49
CA LYS A 122 -13.53 7.88 4.03
C LYS A 122 -13.57 6.46 4.58
N LEU A 123 -13.79 6.29 5.88
CA LEU A 123 -13.88 4.97 6.53
C LEU A 123 -15.06 4.15 6.00
N ILE A 124 -16.24 4.75 5.83
CA ILE A 124 -17.42 4.05 5.29
C ILE A 124 -17.14 3.54 3.87
N LEU A 125 -16.55 4.35 2.99
CA LEU A 125 -16.20 3.93 1.63
C LEU A 125 -15.19 2.79 1.64
N GLN A 126 -14.15 2.88 2.49
CA GLN A 126 -13.16 1.81 2.65
C GLN A 126 -13.80 0.51 3.12
N LEU A 127 -14.69 0.56 4.12
CA LEU A 127 -15.39 -0.62 4.64
C LEU A 127 -16.34 -1.24 3.62
N LEU A 128 -17.05 -0.44 2.82
CA LEU A 128 -17.92 -0.93 1.76
C LEU A 128 -17.13 -1.66 0.66
N ILE A 129 -16.02 -1.10 0.23
CA ILE A 129 -15.14 -1.75 -0.76
C ILE A 129 -14.54 -3.04 -0.17
N ALA A 130 -14.07 -2.99 1.09
CA ALA A 130 -13.52 -4.16 1.79
C ALA A 130 -14.58 -5.27 1.93
N PHE A 131 -15.81 -4.93 2.32
CA PHE A 131 -16.93 -5.88 2.40
C PHE A 131 -17.18 -6.56 1.05
N GLY A 132 -17.36 -5.77 -0.03
CA GLY A 132 -17.55 -6.33 -1.37
C GLY A 132 -16.39 -7.23 -1.80
N THR A 133 -15.15 -6.83 -1.48
CA THR A 133 -13.94 -7.63 -1.76
C THR A 133 -13.97 -8.97 -1.04
N VAL A 134 -14.26 -8.99 0.27
CA VAL A 134 -14.32 -10.22 1.06
C VAL A 134 -15.41 -11.17 0.58
N MET A 135 -16.56 -10.63 0.13
CA MET A 135 -17.62 -11.44 -0.48
C MET A 135 -17.13 -12.12 -1.77
N VAL A 136 -16.38 -11.43 -2.62
CA VAL A 136 -15.81 -12.02 -3.84
C VAL A 136 -14.73 -13.05 -3.49
N LEU A 137 -13.82 -12.75 -2.56
CA LEU A 137 -12.79 -13.70 -2.13
C LEU A 137 -13.39 -15.01 -1.63
N ARG A 138 -14.46 -14.93 -0.84
CA ARG A 138 -15.08 -16.12 -0.22
C ARG A 138 -15.99 -16.90 -1.15
N PHE A 139 -16.86 -16.23 -1.90
CA PHE A 139 -17.92 -16.90 -2.67
C PHE A 139 -17.61 -17.09 -4.15
N ALA A 140 -16.72 -16.27 -4.73
CA ALA A 140 -16.39 -16.36 -6.16
C ALA A 140 -15.04 -17.02 -6.41
N LEU A 141 -14.06 -16.83 -5.51
CA LEU A 141 -12.70 -17.36 -5.68
C LEU A 141 -12.39 -18.54 -4.76
N ASP A 142 -13.21 -18.77 -3.74
CA ASP A 142 -13.02 -19.82 -2.71
C ASP A 142 -11.56 -19.83 -2.17
N VAL A 143 -11.11 -18.63 -1.77
CA VAL A 143 -9.75 -18.42 -1.29
C VAL A 143 -9.57 -19.09 0.07
N PRO A 144 -8.42 -19.75 0.36
CA PRO A 144 -8.12 -20.32 1.66
C PRO A 144 -8.30 -19.31 2.80
N GLU A 145 -8.97 -19.71 3.87
CA GLU A 145 -9.30 -18.79 4.98
C GLU A 145 -8.05 -18.40 5.77
N LEU A 146 -7.22 -19.37 6.16
CA LEU A 146 -5.99 -19.12 6.90
C LEU A 146 -5.04 -20.31 6.87
N TYR A 147 -3.78 -20.07 6.48
CA TYR A 147 -2.65 -20.93 6.81
C TYR A 147 -1.82 -20.28 7.93
N PHE A 148 -1.61 -21.00 9.01
CA PHE A 148 -0.79 -20.53 10.11
C PHE A 148 0.62 -21.17 10.03
N PRO A 149 1.70 -20.39 10.21
CA PRO A 149 3.07 -20.91 10.16
C PRO A 149 3.26 -22.14 11.05
N GLY A 150 3.87 -23.20 10.51
CA GLY A 150 4.08 -24.47 11.20
C GLY A 150 2.87 -25.40 11.23
N MET A 151 1.81 -25.11 10.47
CA MET A 151 0.65 -25.97 10.30
C MET A 151 0.42 -26.30 8.84
N ASP A 152 0.41 -27.60 8.50
CA ASP A 152 0.22 -28.11 7.13
C ASP A 152 -1.26 -28.16 6.68
N PHE A 153 -2.15 -27.55 7.42
CA PHE A 153 -3.60 -27.56 7.13
C PHE A 153 -4.21 -26.17 7.21
N GLU A 154 -5.27 -25.97 6.44
CA GLU A 154 -6.07 -24.75 6.45
C GLU A 154 -6.95 -24.68 7.71
N ILE A 155 -6.95 -23.54 8.37
CA ILE A 155 -7.82 -23.24 9.49
C ILE A 155 -9.08 -22.57 8.96
N HIS A 156 -10.23 -23.21 9.13
CA HIS A 156 -11.53 -22.66 8.77
C HIS A 156 -12.09 -21.76 9.86
N LEU A 157 -12.20 -20.47 9.59
CA LEU A 157 -12.71 -19.45 10.52
C LEU A 157 -14.22 -19.27 10.41
N GLY A 158 -14.85 -19.73 9.32
CA GLY A 158 -16.27 -19.58 9.08
C GLY A 158 -16.71 -18.11 9.04
N PHE A 159 -17.78 -17.76 9.78
CA PHE A 159 -18.30 -16.39 9.79
C PHE A 159 -17.33 -15.36 10.38
N ILE A 160 -16.40 -15.76 11.23
CA ILE A 160 -15.41 -14.85 11.85
C ILE A 160 -14.41 -14.34 10.80
N TYR A 161 -14.21 -15.07 9.70
CA TYR A 161 -13.37 -14.62 8.58
C TYR A 161 -13.79 -13.26 8.04
N PHE A 162 -15.10 -13.00 7.89
CA PHE A 162 -15.60 -11.77 7.28
C PHE A 162 -15.16 -10.50 8.03
N PRO A 163 -15.48 -10.33 9.33
CA PRO A 163 -15.06 -9.13 10.04
C PRO A 163 -13.54 -9.00 10.14
N ILE A 164 -12.80 -10.10 10.28
CA ILE A 164 -11.34 -10.08 10.34
C ILE A 164 -10.78 -9.58 9.01
N ALA A 165 -11.18 -10.15 7.87
CA ALA A 165 -10.69 -9.77 6.57
C ALA A 165 -11.04 -8.31 6.22
N ILE A 166 -12.24 -7.83 6.55
CA ILE A 166 -12.65 -6.43 6.37
C ILE A 166 -11.75 -5.50 7.19
N ILE A 167 -11.49 -5.83 8.46
CA ILE A 167 -10.62 -5.04 9.34
C ILE A 167 -9.19 -5.03 8.81
N ILE A 168 -8.68 -6.15 8.31
CA ILE A 168 -7.34 -6.24 7.73
C ILE A 168 -7.23 -5.33 6.51
N ILE A 169 -8.20 -5.37 5.57
CA ILE A 169 -8.17 -4.54 4.35
C ILE A 169 -8.23 -3.05 4.70
N ALA A 170 -9.22 -2.62 5.48
CA ALA A 170 -9.37 -1.23 5.88
C ALA A 170 -8.23 -0.77 6.79
N GLY A 171 -7.77 -1.64 7.70
CA GLY A 171 -6.66 -1.36 8.60
C GLY A 171 -5.35 -1.13 7.88
N PHE A 172 -4.96 -2.02 6.96
CA PHE A 172 -3.72 -1.86 6.19
C PHE A 172 -3.79 -0.71 5.18
N SER A 173 -4.97 -0.40 4.62
CA SER A 173 -5.16 0.82 3.83
C SER A 173 -4.74 2.06 4.62
N ASN A 174 -5.25 2.22 5.83
CA ASN A 174 -4.89 3.34 6.69
C ASN A 174 -3.47 3.23 7.26
N ALA A 175 -2.95 2.02 7.50
CA ALA A 175 -1.60 1.81 7.99
C ALA A 175 -0.55 2.31 7.00
N VAL A 176 -0.69 1.98 5.70
CA VAL A 176 0.20 2.49 4.66
C VAL A 176 0.01 3.99 4.46
N ASN A 177 -1.21 4.49 4.56
CA ASN A 177 -1.49 5.92 4.49
C ASN A 177 -0.78 6.70 5.63
N PHE A 178 -0.81 6.21 6.87
CA PHE A 178 -0.03 6.80 7.97
C PHE A 178 1.49 6.67 7.79
N THR A 179 1.95 5.70 7.00
CA THR A 179 3.37 5.52 6.69
C THR A 179 3.86 6.54 5.65
N ASP A 180 2.96 7.15 4.86
CA ASP A 180 3.27 8.12 3.81
C ASP A 180 3.51 9.53 4.36
N GLY A 181 4.36 9.66 5.40
CA GLY A 181 4.68 10.94 6.02
C GLY A 181 6.10 11.43 5.72
N LEU A 182 6.99 10.58 5.22
CA LEU A 182 8.39 10.91 4.90
C LEU A 182 8.74 10.47 3.48
N ASP A 183 9.63 11.23 2.83
CA ASP A 183 10.06 10.99 1.45
C ASP A 183 10.62 9.58 1.26
N GLY A 184 9.97 8.77 0.43
CA GLY A 184 10.37 7.39 0.11
C GLY A 184 9.91 6.33 1.11
N LEU A 185 9.43 6.67 2.30
CA LEU A 185 9.13 5.68 3.35
C LEU A 185 8.05 4.69 2.90
N ALA A 186 6.85 5.17 2.58
CA ALA A 186 5.73 4.31 2.18
C ALA A 186 6.05 3.49 0.92
N GLY A 187 6.76 4.09 -0.04
CA GLY A 187 7.20 3.40 -1.26
C GLY A 187 8.15 2.23 -0.98
N LEU A 188 9.23 2.46 -0.22
CA LEU A 188 10.21 1.41 0.11
C LEU A 188 9.59 0.26 0.91
N ILE A 189 8.78 0.58 1.91
CA ILE A 189 8.11 -0.42 2.75
C ILE A 189 7.11 -1.22 1.93
N SER A 190 6.27 -0.56 1.12
CA SER A 190 5.28 -1.25 0.27
C SER A 190 5.95 -2.12 -0.77
N ALA A 191 7.00 -1.65 -1.46
CA ALA A 191 7.74 -2.45 -2.44
C ALA A 191 8.32 -3.72 -1.79
N THR A 192 8.88 -3.60 -0.59
CA THR A 192 9.42 -4.74 0.17
C THR A 192 8.32 -5.75 0.54
N ALA A 193 7.18 -5.27 1.03
CA ALA A 193 6.06 -6.13 1.41
C ALA A 193 5.45 -6.84 0.20
N PHE A 194 5.27 -6.15 -0.94
CA PHE A 194 4.82 -6.78 -2.17
C PHE A 194 5.84 -7.76 -2.76
N ALA A 195 7.14 -7.49 -2.63
CA ALA A 195 8.18 -8.45 -3.04
C ALA A 195 8.11 -9.73 -2.19
N ALA A 196 7.90 -9.60 -0.87
CA ALA A 196 7.74 -10.74 0.02
C ALA A 196 6.51 -11.58 -0.35
N TYR A 197 5.33 -10.97 -0.50
CA TYR A 197 4.13 -11.69 -0.93
C TYR A 197 4.21 -12.21 -2.36
N GLY A 198 4.90 -11.50 -3.25
CA GLY A 198 5.18 -11.98 -4.60
C GLY A 198 6.04 -13.25 -4.60
N ALA A 199 7.02 -13.34 -3.70
CA ALA A 199 7.82 -14.56 -3.50
C ALA A 199 6.97 -15.71 -2.92
N ILE A 200 6.15 -15.45 -1.90
CA ILE A 200 5.20 -16.42 -1.34
C ILE A 200 4.27 -16.96 -2.45
N ALA A 201 3.66 -16.07 -3.24
CA ALA A 201 2.78 -16.44 -4.34
C ALA A 201 3.50 -17.28 -5.42
N LEU A 202 4.78 -16.99 -5.73
CA LEU A 202 5.59 -17.81 -6.65
C LEU A 202 5.80 -19.22 -6.11
N ILE A 203 6.12 -19.34 -4.82
CA ILE A 203 6.36 -20.63 -4.16
C ILE A 203 5.07 -21.45 -4.11
N GLN A 204 3.94 -20.81 -3.86
CA GLN A 204 2.61 -21.43 -3.90
C GLN A 204 2.11 -21.75 -5.32
N GLY A 205 2.85 -21.39 -6.37
CA GLY A 205 2.43 -21.59 -7.77
C GLY A 205 1.34 -20.62 -8.25
N GLN A 206 1.03 -19.58 -7.49
CA GLN A 206 0.07 -18.54 -7.84
C GLN A 206 0.69 -17.50 -8.80
N ILE A 207 1.06 -17.96 -10.01
CA ILE A 207 1.89 -17.21 -10.96
C ILE A 207 1.30 -15.84 -11.35
N PHE A 208 -0.02 -15.75 -11.51
CA PHE A 208 -0.68 -14.48 -11.89
C PHE A 208 -0.60 -13.45 -10.76
N LEU A 209 -0.84 -13.89 -9.51
CA LEU A 209 -0.72 -13.04 -8.32
C LEU A 209 0.73 -12.58 -8.12
N ALA A 210 1.69 -13.49 -8.30
CA ALA A 210 3.11 -13.15 -8.24
C ALA A 210 3.50 -12.10 -9.29
N ARG A 211 3.06 -12.26 -10.55
CA ARG A 211 3.29 -11.26 -11.61
C ARG A 211 2.72 -9.90 -11.23
N PHE A 212 1.50 -9.86 -10.72
CA PHE A 212 0.88 -8.63 -10.25
C PHE A 212 1.73 -7.96 -9.15
N CYS A 213 2.16 -8.71 -8.13
CA CYS A 213 3.02 -8.19 -7.07
C CYS A 213 4.33 -7.61 -7.62
N PHE A 214 5.01 -8.32 -8.53
CA PHE A 214 6.28 -7.85 -9.08
C PHE A 214 6.13 -6.70 -10.08
N ILE A 215 5.01 -6.60 -10.82
CA ILE A 215 4.66 -5.41 -11.60
C ILE A 215 4.48 -4.20 -10.66
N LEU A 216 3.78 -4.37 -9.52
CA LEU A 216 3.66 -3.35 -8.49
C LEU A 216 5.01 -2.93 -7.93
N VAL A 217 5.87 -3.88 -7.58
CA VAL A 217 7.24 -3.60 -7.09
C VAL A 217 8.00 -2.73 -8.09
N GLY A 218 7.96 -3.09 -9.37
CA GLY A 218 8.60 -2.29 -10.43
C GLY A 218 8.04 -0.87 -10.53
N ALA A 219 6.69 -0.74 -10.53
CA ALA A 219 6.03 0.56 -10.59
C ALA A 219 6.35 1.43 -9.35
N ILE A 220 6.37 0.84 -8.15
CA ILE A 220 6.72 1.55 -6.92
C ILE A 220 8.20 2.01 -6.96
N PHE A 221 9.13 1.17 -7.42
CA PHE A 221 10.52 1.61 -7.60
C PHE A 221 10.65 2.73 -8.64
N GLY A 222 9.84 2.68 -9.73
CA GLY A 222 9.78 3.79 -10.69
C GLY A 222 9.19 5.08 -10.09
N PHE A 223 8.21 4.97 -9.20
CA PHE A 223 7.69 6.09 -8.41
C PHE A 223 8.76 6.64 -7.46
N LEU A 224 9.51 5.78 -6.77
CA LEU A 224 10.59 6.17 -5.86
C LEU A 224 11.69 6.97 -6.55
N TRP A 225 11.89 6.81 -7.87
CA TRP A 225 12.81 7.66 -8.65
C TRP A 225 12.52 9.16 -8.46
N PHE A 226 11.25 9.51 -8.21
CA PHE A 226 10.79 10.89 -8.01
C PHE A 226 10.45 11.21 -6.55
N ASN A 227 10.33 10.19 -5.67
CA ASN A 227 9.86 10.36 -4.30
C ASN A 227 10.97 10.19 -3.24
N VAL A 228 12.18 9.71 -3.60
CA VAL A 228 13.31 9.71 -2.65
C VAL A 228 13.71 11.14 -2.28
N HIS A 229 14.18 11.30 -1.04
CA HIS A 229 14.53 12.61 -0.48
C HIS A 229 15.66 13.32 -1.27
N PRO A 230 15.51 14.60 -1.65
CA PRO A 230 14.31 15.43 -1.55
C PRO A 230 13.27 15.10 -2.63
N ALA A 231 12.03 14.84 -2.23
CA ALA A 231 10.99 14.36 -3.14
C ALA A 231 10.53 15.42 -4.16
N GLU A 232 10.40 15.02 -5.42
CA GLU A 232 9.81 15.82 -6.51
C GLU A 232 8.30 15.54 -6.68
N LEU A 233 7.79 14.45 -6.08
CA LEU A 233 6.41 13.98 -6.18
C LEU A 233 6.01 13.23 -4.92
N PHE A 234 4.87 13.57 -4.31
CA PHE A 234 4.29 12.83 -3.19
C PHE A 234 3.26 11.82 -3.66
N MET A 235 3.15 10.70 -2.93
CA MET A 235 2.25 9.61 -3.26
C MET A 235 0.79 10.03 -3.16
N GLY A 236 0.42 10.71 -2.07
CA GLY A 236 -0.93 11.09 -1.73
C GLY A 236 -1.81 9.92 -1.30
N ASP A 237 -3.03 10.23 -0.89
CA ASP A 237 -4.04 9.22 -0.53
C ASP A 237 -4.40 8.32 -1.72
N THR A 238 -4.28 8.85 -2.95
CA THR A 238 -4.41 8.10 -4.21
C THR A 238 -3.57 6.84 -4.26
N GLY A 239 -2.31 6.92 -3.81
CA GLY A 239 -1.38 5.79 -3.83
C GLY A 239 -1.39 5.00 -2.53
N SER A 240 -1.29 5.68 -1.41
CA SER A 240 -1.07 5.06 -0.10
C SER A 240 -2.25 4.19 0.35
N LEU A 241 -3.51 4.68 0.20
CA LEU A 241 -4.70 3.88 0.51
C LEU A 241 -4.80 2.65 -0.39
N ALA A 242 -4.53 2.82 -1.68
CA ALA A 242 -4.62 1.76 -2.67
C ALA A 242 -3.57 0.67 -2.42
N LEU A 243 -2.31 1.03 -2.14
CA LEU A 243 -1.24 0.08 -1.85
C LEU A 243 -1.52 -0.71 -0.58
N GLY A 244 -1.97 -0.06 0.49
CA GLY A 244 -2.27 -0.73 1.75
C GLY A 244 -3.43 -1.74 1.64
N ALA A 245 -4.54 -1.36 1.03
CA ALA A 245 -5.68 -2.25 0.81
C ALA A 245 -5.30 -3.44 -0.10
N THR A 246 -4.56 -3.17 -1.17
CA THR A 246 -4.11 -4.21 -2.10
C THR A 246 -3.14 -5.19 -1.45
N LEU A 247 -2.22 -4.72 -0.61
CA LEU A 247 -1.32 -5.59 0.15
C LEU A 247 -2.10 -6.56 1.05
N ALA A 248 -3.12 -6.05 1.76
CA ALA A 248 -3.99 -6.87 2.58
C ALA A 248 -4.75 -7.93 1.75
N VAL A 249 -5.27 -7.54 0.58
CA VAL A 249 -5.96 -8.46 -0.33
C VAL A 249 -5.02 -9.54 -0.85
N VAL A 250 -3.80 -9.18 -1.24
CA VAL A 250 -2.77 -10.16 -1.67
C VAL A 250 -2.46 -11.13 -0.53
N ALA A 251 -2.32 -10.65 0.70
CA ALA A 251 -2.10 -11.50 1.87
C ALA A 251 -3.26 -12.47 2.10
N LEU A 252 -4.50 -12.00 1.99
CA LEU A 252 -5.69 -12.85 2.09
C LEU A 252 -5.74 -13.89 0.97
N MET A 253 -5.43 -13.51 -0.28
CA MET A 253 -5.45 -14.42 -1.43
C MET A 253 -4.41 -15.53 -1.36
N THR A 254 -3.29 -15.31 -0.68
CA THR A 254 -2.29 -16.36 -0.42
C THR A 254 -2.68 -17.28 0.73
N GLY A 255 -3.72 -16.94 1.52
CA GLY A 255 -4.04 -17.58 2.79
C GLY A 255 -3.00 -17.33 3.90
N GLN A 256 -1.92 -16.59 3.60
CA GLN A 256 -0.78 -16.33 4.51
C GLN A 256 -0.89 -14.97 5.21
N TRP A 257 -2.11 -14.52 5.51
CA TRP A 257 -2.31 -13.24 6.18
C TRP A 257 -1.89 -13.24 7.67
N ALA A 258 -1.68 -14.43 8.28
CA ALA A 258 -1.10 -14.54 9.64
C ALA A 258 0.32 -13.94 9.71
N VAL A 259 1.08 -13.97 8.61
CA VAL A 259 2.42 -13.34 8.54
C VAL A 259 2.38 -11.87 8.13
N LEU A 260 1.22 -11.33 7.77
CA LEU A 260 1.06 -9.93 7.39
C LEU A 260 1.49 -8.94 8.50
N PRO A 261 1.20 -9.16 9.79
CA PRO A 261 1.70 -8.32 10.87
C PRO A 261 3.24 -8.25 10.94
N ILE A 262 3.93 -9.30 10.49
CA ILE A 262 5.38 -9.36 10.44
C ILE A 262 5.87 -8.63 9.18
N ILE A 263 5.41 -9.03 7.99
CA ILE A 263 5.82 -8.41 6.71
C ILE A 263 5.49 -6.91 6.70
N GLY A 264 4.33 -6.52 7.23
CA GLY A 264 3.86 -5.15 7.36
C GLY A 264 4.13 -4.51 8.73
N ILE A 265 5.20 -4.90 9.43
CA ILE A 265 5.48 -4.43 10.80
C ILE A 265 5.59 -2.90 10.90
N ILE A 266 6.16 -2.25 9.89
CA ILE A 266 6.29 -0.80 9.87
C ILE A 266 4.93 -0.11 9.72
N PRO A 267 4.11 -0.36 8.66
CA PRO A 267 2.78 0.23 8.57
C PRO A 267 1.91 -0.09 9.79
N LEU A 268 1.98 -1.32 10.29
CA LEU A 268 1.24 -1.71 11.49
C LEU A 268 1.68 -0.90 12.71
N SER A 269 2.97 -0.69 12.91
CA SER A 269 3.50 0.10 14.04
C SER A 269 3.12 1.59 13.93
N GLU A 270 3.09 2.15 12.71
CA GLU A 270 2.61 3.50 12.45
C GLU A 270 1.13 3.64 12.86
N LEU A 271 0.28 2.76 12.37
CA LEU A 271 -1.15 2.73 12.72
C LEU A 271 -1.35 2.54 14.23
N LEU A 272 -0.68 1.53 14.82
CA LEU A 272 -0.83 1.24 16.25
C LEU A 272 -0.36 2.38 17.14
N SER A 273 0.69 3.11 16.76
CA SER A 273 1.15 4.28 17.50
C SER A 273 0.06 5.35 17.60
N VAL A 274 -0.69 5.58 16.51
CA VAL A 274 -1.82 6.53 16.49
C VAL A 274 -2.96 6.04 17.36
N VAL A 275 -3.35 4.77 17.21
CA VAL A 275 -4.44 4.18 18.02
C VAL A 275 -4.10 4.24 19.52
N ILE A 276 -2.91 3.78 19.91
CA ILE A 276 -2.44 3.81 21.30
C ILE A 276 -2.46 5.24 21.84
N GLN A 277 -1.92 6.19 21.07
CA GLN A 277 -1.87 7.60 21.49
C GLN A 277 -3.26 8.18 21.71
N VAL A 278 -4.19 7.97 20.78
CA VAL A 278 -5.57 8.51 20.88
C VAL A 278 -6.31 7.90 22.06
N VAL A 279 -6.23 6.58 22.25
CA VAL A 279 -6.88 5.88 23.35
C VAL A 279 -6.29 6.33 24.69
N PHE A 280 -4.97 6.32 24.83
CA PHE A 280 -4.27 6.74 26.05
C PHE A 280 -4.55 8.20 26.39
N PHE A 281 -4.51 9.11 25.42
CA PHE A 281 -4.81 10.53 25.60
C PHE A 281 -6.21 10.75 26.14
N LYS A 282 -7.21 10.06 25.59
CA LYS A 282 -8.60 10.14 26.07
C LYS A 282 -8.79 9.57 27.45
N LEU A 283 -8.17 8.41 27.76
CA LEU A 283 -8.32 7.74 29.05
C LEU A 283 -7.58 8.46 30.20
N THR A 284 -6.49 9.18 29.87
CA THR A 284 -5.64 9.83 30.91
C THR A 284 -5.87 11.34 31.02
N GLY A 285 -6.84 11.89 30.31
CA GLY A 285 -7.14 13.31 30.36
C GLY A 285 -6.03 14.19 29.77
N GLY A 286 -5.37 13.74 28.69
CA GLY A 286 -4.42 14.58 27.94
C GLY A 286 -2.95 14.15 28.00
N ARG A 287 -2.61 13.05 28.67
CA ARG A 287 -1.23 12.52 28.67
C ARG A 287 -0.88 11.86 27.35
N ARG A 288 0.39 11.95 26.95
CA ARG A 288 0.90 11.36 25.69
C ARG A 288 1.86 10.21 25.99
N VAL A 289 1.78 9.11 25.21
CA VAL A 289 2.76 8.01 25.21
C VAL A 289 3.94 8.38 24.32
N PHE A 290 3.64 8.81 23.10
CA PHE A 290 4.63 9.25 22.11
C PHE A 290 4.69 10.78 22.09
N LYS A 291 5.86 11.37 21.76
CA LYS A 291 5.99 12.82 21.58
C LYS A 291 5.05 13.34 20.50
N MET A 292 4.94 12.59 19.40
CA MET A 292 4.02 12.81 18.28
C MET A 292 3.71 11.47 17.61
N THR A 293 2.59 11.36 16.92
CA THR A 293 2.22 10.20 16.10
C THR A 293 1.78 10.68 14.71
N PRO A 294 1.99 9.88 13.65
CA PRO A 294 2.52 8.50 13.62
C PRO A 294 3.97 8.36 14.12
N LEU A 295 4.48 7.11 14.22
CA LEU A 295 5.73 6.77 14.91
C LEU A 295 6.97 7.47 14.33
N HIS A 296 7.05 7.66 13.01
CA HIS A 296 8.15 8.38 12.37
C HIS A 296 8.32 9.80 12.93
N HIS A 297 7.25 10.54 13.20
CA HIS A 297 7.33 11.87 13.81
C HIS A 297 7.88 11.83 15.25
N HIS A 298 7.64 10.73 15.98
CA HIS A 298 8.25 10.56 17.28
C HIS A 298 9.79 10.55 17.20
N PHE A 299 10.34 9.84 16.19
CA PHE A 299 11.78 9.76 15.98
C PHE A 299 12.37 11.07 15.44
N GLU A 300 11.64 11.82 14.59
CA GLU A 300 12.05 13.18 14.20
C GLU A 300 12.20 14.08 15.42
N LEU A 301 11.24 14.04 16.38
CA LEU A 301 11.30 14.81 17.63
C LEU A 301 12.34 14.27 18.64
N LEU A 302 12.92 13.09 18.40
CA LEU A 302 14.09 12.58 19.08
C LEU A 302 15.41 13.00 18.42
N GLY A 303 15.35 13.72 17.28
CA GLY A 303 16.51 14.27 16.59
C GLY A 303 17.09 13.39 15.49
N TRP A 304 16.37 12.35 15.04
CA TRP A 304 16.76 11.58 13.85
C TRP A 304 16.44 12.37 12.59
N SER A 305 17.33 12.32 11.59
CA SER A 305 17.02 12.90 10.28
C SER A 305 16.01 12.04 9.53
N GLU A 306 15.25 12.65 8.63
CA GLU A 306 14.28 11.97 7.77
C GLU A 306 14.89 10.76 7.06
N THR A 307 16.05 10.94 6.45
CA THR A 307 16.75 9.86 5.74
C THR A 307 17.19 8.71 6.67
N GLN A 308 17.58 9.02 7.93
CA GLN A 308 17.91 7.99 8.92
C GLN A 308 16.67 7.17 9.32
N ILE A 309 15.52 7.82 9.49
CA ILE A 309 14.26 7.12 9.83
C ILE A 309 13.87 6.21 8.69
N VAL A 310 13.82 6.74 7.45
CA VAL A 310 13.45 5.99 6.25
C VAL A 310 14.33 4.77 6.05
N GLN A 311 15.65 4.93 6.12
CA GLN A 311 16.60 3.82 5.94
C GLN A 311 16.47 2.77 7.03
N ARG A 312 16.38 3.16 8.31
CA ARG A 312 16.27 2.22 9.44
C ARG A 312 14.94 1.46 9.42
N PHE A 313 13.84 2.15 9.13
CA PHE A 313 12.52 1.52 9.00
C PHE A 313 12.50 0.56 7.81
N TRP A 314 13.11 0.95 6.69
CA TRP A 314 13.24 0.06 5.53
C TRP A 314 14.07 -1.20 5.84
N LEU A 315 15.21 -1.06 6.54
CA LEU A 315 16.00 -2.22 6.95
C LEU A 315 15.22 -3.18 7.85
N ILE A 316 14.43 -2.64 8.80
CA ILE A 316 13.53 -3.46 9.63
C ILE A 316 12.49 -4.15 8.75
N GLY A 317 11.84 -3.42 7.84
CA GLY A 317 10.86 -3.97 6.89
C GLY A 317 11.44 -5.06 5.99
N LEU A 318 12.69 -4.89 5.52
CA LEU A 318 13.39 -5.88 4.70
C LEU A 318 13.62 -7.19 5.47
N VAL A 319 14.17 -7.09 6.69
CA VAL A 319 14.38 -8.27 7.56
C VAL A 319 13.05 -8.94 7.90
N ALA A 320 12.04 -8.15 8.23
CA ALA A 320 10.70 -8.64 8.52
C ALA A 320 10.05 -9.35 7.32
N GLY A 321 10.27 -8.83 6.11
CA GLY A 321 9.86 -9.49 4.87
C GLY A 321 10.51 -10.87 4.69
N LEU A 322 11.83 -10.97 4.92
CA LEU A 322 12.55 -12.24 4.87
C LEU A 322 12.04 -13.25 5.93
N VAL A 323 11.81 -12.78 7.15
CA VAL A 323 11.23 -13.59 8.24
C VAL A 323 9.82 -14.04 7.87
N GLY A 324 8.99 -13.17 7.29
CA GLY A 324 7.63 -13.51 6.85
C GLY A 324 7.63 -14.58 5.76
N ILE A 325 8.52 -14.49 4.77
CA ILE A 325 8.70 -15.55 3.75
C ILE A 325 9.12 -16.86 4.43
N ALA A 326 10.12 -16.82 5.30
CA ALA A 326 10.60 -18.04 5.98
C ALA A 326 9.48 -18.71 6.79
N LEU A 327 8.69 -17.94 7.52
CA LEU A 327 7.56 -18.44 8.30
C LEU A 327 6.42 -18.98 7.42
N SER A 328 6.21 -18.44 6.22
CA SER A 328 5.20 -18.95 5.30
C SER A 328 5.59 -20.30 4.66
N LEU A 329 6.84 -20.74 4.82
CA LEU A 329 7.39 -22.01 4.33
C LEU A 329 7.55 -23.04 5.45
N ALA A 330 7.41 -22.64 6.70
CA ALA A 330 7.53 -23.53 7.86
C ALA A 330 6.22 -24.29 8.10
#